data_6602f01d92a775667e0a48fcba94a585
#
_entry.id   6602f01d92a775667e0a48fcba94a585
#
_cell.length_a   1.000
_cell.length_b   1.000
_cell.length_c   1.000
_cell.angle_alpha   90.00
_cell.angle_beta   90.00
_cell.angle_gamma   90.00
#
_symmetry.space_group_name_H-M   'P 1'
#
loop_
_entity.id
_entity.type
_entity.pdbx_description
1 polymer ?
#
loop_
_entity_poly.entity_id
_entity_poly.type
_entity_poly.pdbx_seq_one_letter_code
_entity_poly.pdbx_strand_id
1 'polypeptide(L)'
;LDLKKNGAAKWKFEPEPASGAQGVACCDVVNRGCFFDKGKIFFNTLDDNVCAVDANSGKLLWKTKVGEINKGETMTMAPLVVHDKVLVGNSGGEFGVRGWLTAVDANSGKIAWRGYSTGPDADCLIGSEFKPFYESDRGKDLGVKSWPPDHWQIGGATVWGWISYDAAQNLIFYGTANPGTWNPELRPGDNKWACGVFARNPDTGQARWFYQWNPHDEFDHDGVNENIVVDLQVDGRTRKTLLAAQRNGYVYVLDRTTGEVLSATPFIRITASKGVDLKTGRIIPNEEKKPQIGKVIRDVAPASPGAKDWQPCAWSPRTHLLYIPHQNLAMDYEGVEASYIEGTPYLGVNVKMYGNGGGKRGEYCAWDPVQKKKVWAIEEDFPVWSGTLATAGDVTFYGTMDGWFKAVNAKTGEVLWQFKTGSGIIGQPTTFLGPDGKQYVAVLSGVGGWAGAVVSGDLDARDPTAALGFANAMKDLPQHTAKGGTLYVFALP
;
A
#
# COMPACT_ATOMS: atom_id res chain seq x y z
N LEU A 1 19.04 2.06 18.69
CA LEU A 1 19.98 1.04 19.18
C LEU A 1 21.42 1.44 18.85
N ASP A 2 22.39 0.97 19.64
CA ASP A 2 23.82 1.25 19.45
C ASP A 2 24.57 -0.03 19.05
N LEU A 3 24.94 -0.14 17.78
CA LEU A 3 25.67 -1.32 17.27
C LEU A 3 27.06 -1.50 17.90
N LYS A 4 27.71 -0.41 18.35
CA LYS A 4 29.00 -0.49 19.06
C LYS A 4 28.86 -1.09 20.46
N LYS A 5 27.64 -1.19 20.97
CA LYS A 5 27.27 -1.73 22.29
C LYS A 5 26.31 -2.90 22.16
N ASN A 6 26.50 -3.77 21.19
CA ASN A 6 25.67 -4.96 20.95
C ASN A 6 24.16 -4.67 20.87
N GLY A 7 23.79 -3.56 20.26
CA GLY A 7 22.38 -3.19 20.12
C GLY A 7 21.73 -2.59 21.38
N ALA A 8 22.51 -2.14 22.37
CA ALA A 8 21.96 -1.50 23.56
C ALA A 8 21.11 -0.28 23.18
N ALA A 9 19.96 -0.10 23.84
CA ALA A 9 19.08 1.03 23.62
C ALA A 9 19.78 2.34 24.04
N LYS A 10 19.89 3.30 23.12
CA LYS A 10 20.37 4.65 23.43
C LYS A 10 19.30 5.49 24.12
N TRP A 11 18.09 5.38 23.66
CA TRP A 11 16.89 5.99 24.21
C TRP A 11 15.65 5.23 23.73
N LYS A 12 14.52 5.46 24.40
CA LYS A 12 13.19 4.95 24.05
C LYS A 12 12.20 6.11 24.12
N PHE A 13 11.29 6.17 23.17
CA PHE A 13 10.15 7.09 23.17
C PHE A 13 8.86 6.28 23.09
N GLU A 14 7.90 6.56 23.95
CA GLU A 14 6.59 5.91 24.00
C GLU A 14 5.52 6.97 23.69
N PRO A 15 4.89 6.91 22.51
CA PRO A 15 3.94 7.94 22.07
C PRO A 15 2.58 7.90 22.78
N GLU A 16 2.26 6.78 23.46
CA GLU A 16 1.01 6.54 24.20
C GLU A 16 -0.24 6.93 23.38
N PRO A 17 -0.52 6.24 22.26
CA PRO A 17 -1.71 6.52 21.47
C PRO A 17 -2.98 6.19 22.24
N ALA A 18 -4.07 6.90 21.96
CA ALA A 18 -5.37 6.64 22.56
C ALA A 18 -5.82 5.19 22.29
N SER A 19 -6.18 4.44 23.32
CA SER A 19 -6.58 3.02 23.23
C SER A 19 -7.79 2.80 22.32
N GLY A 20 -8.69 3.78 22.21
CA GLY A 20 -9.84 3.72 21.32
C GLY A 20 -9.50 3.63 19.83
N ALA A 21 -8.27 3.99 19.42
CA ALA A 21 -7.84 3.89 18.02
C ALA A 21 -7.79 2.44 17.53
N GLN A 22 -7.51 1.47 18.39
CA GLN A 22 -7.51 0.06 18.01
C GLN A 22 -8.91 -0.43 17.61
N GLY A 23 -9.96 0.07 18.27
CA GLY A 23 -11.35 -0.32 17.99
C GLY A 23 -11.89 0.14 16.62
N VAL A 24 -11.24 1.15 16.00
CA VAL A 24 -11.59 1.68 14.67
C VAL A 24 -10.54 1.39 13.60
N ALA A 25 -9.51 0.62 13.93
CA ALA A 25 -8.51 0.17 12.97
C ALA A 25 -8.98 -1.12 12.29
N CYS A 26 -9.34 -1.06 11.00
CA CYS A 26 -9.92 -2.20 10.27
C CYS A 26 -9.03 -3.46 10.31
N CYS A 27 -7.73 -3.28 10.34
CA CYS A 27 -6.73 -4.31 10.08
C CYS A 27 -5.72 -4.47 11.23
N ASP A 28 -6.16 -4.26 12.48
CA ASP A 28 -5.35 -4.30 13.69
C ASP A 28 -4.35 -3.12 13.81
N VAL A 29 -3.53 -3.12 14.83
CA VAL A 29 -2.53 -2.07 15.09
C VAL A 29 -1.36 -2.20 14.13
N VAL A 30 -1.26 -1.26 13.20
CA VAL A 30 -0.23 -1.24 12.14
C VAL A 30 0.54 0.09 12.16
N ASN A 31 1.86 0.01 12.05
CA ASN A 31 2.73 1.14 11.76
C ASN A 31 3.79 0.71 10.74
N ARG A 32 3.87 1.40 9.60
CA ARG A 32 4.76 1.03 8.49
C ARG A 32 6.13 1.70 8.53
N GLY A 33 6.43 2.44 9.59
CA GLY A 33 7.76 2.98 9.80
C GLY A 33 7.84 4.45 10.15
N CYS A 34 9.06 4.95 10.14
CA CYS A 34 9.40 6.33 10.42
C CYS A 34 10.31 6.89 9.32
N PHE A 35 10.46 8.20 9.28
CA PHE A 35 11.37 8.90 8.38
C PHE A 35 12.40 9.69 9.18
N PHE A 36 13.67 9.62 8.76
CA PHE A 36 14.75 10.42 9.35
C PHE A 36 15.14 11.56 8.40
N ASP A 37 15.13 12.80 8.91
CA ASP A 37 15.63 13.96 8.20
C ASP A 37 16.23 14.98 9.19
N LYS A 38 17.40 15.51 8.86
CA LYS A 38 18.08 16.61 9.58
C LYS A 38 18.09 16.47 11.11
N GLY A 39 18.43 15.26 11.59
CA GLY A 39 18.52 14.97 13.02
C GLY A 39 17.19 14.78 13.74
N LYS A 40 16.09 14.67 13.02
CA LYS A 40 14.75 14.40 13.53
C LYS A 40 14.24 13.04 13.01
N ILE A 41 13.44 12.37 13.81
CA ILE A 41 12.68 11.18 13.40
C ILE A 41 11.21 11.57 13.41
N PHE A 42 10.54 11.37 12.28
CA PHE A 42 9.11 11.60 12.10
C PHE A 42 8.38 10.27 12.03
N PHE A 43 7.27 10.15 12.71
CA PHE A 43 6.40 8.97 12.67
C PHE A 43 4.96 9.34 13.01
N ASN A 44 4.04 8.45 12.67
CA ASN A 44 2.62 8.60 12.94
C ASN A 44 2.22 7.68 14.10
N THR A 45 1.17 8.07 14.84
CA THR A 45 0.50 7.19 15.79
C THR A 45 -0.87 6.78 15.22
N LEU A 46 -1.37 5.62 15.66
CA LEU A 46 -2.64 5.07 15.17
C LEU A 46 -3.82 6.02 15.42
N ASP A 47 -3.74 6.84 16.47
CA ASP A 47 -4.74 7.83 16.87
C ASP A 47 -4.54 9.20 16.19
N ASP A 48 -4.03 9.21 14.96
CA ASP A 48 -3.93 10.38 14.08
C ASP A 48 -3.04 11.52 14.58
N ASN A 49 -1.94 11.20 15.26
CA ASN A 49 -0.92 12.21 15.54
C ASN A 49 0.32 11.99 14.67
N VAL A 50 0.87 13.10 14.17
CA VAL A 50 2.21 13.16 13.60
C VAL A 50 3.16 13.64 14.69
N CYS A 51 4.25 12.91 14.88
CA CYS A 51 5.26 13.20 15.91
C CYS A 51 6.63 13.45 15.29
N ALA A 52 7.37 14.40 15.86
CA ALA A 52 8.79 14.58 15.61
C ALA A 52 9.57 14.44 16.91
N VAL A 53 10.61 13.61 16.91
CA VAL A 53 11.53 13.46 18.03
C VAL A 53 12.96 13.77 17.60
N ASP A 54 13.77 14.28 18.52
CA ASP A 54 15.21 14.46 18.30
C ASP A 54 15.90 13.09 18.21
N ALA A 55 16.61 12.85 17.14
CA ALA A 55 17.20 11.54 16.85
C ALA A 55 18.32 11.13 17.81
N ASN A 56 18.96 12.09 18.49
CA ASN A 56 20.04 11.79 19.45
C ASN A 56 19.54 11.48 20.85
N SER A 57 18.49 12.21 21.29
CA SER A 57 18.00 12.14 22.67
C SER A 57 16.66 11.43 22.83
N GLY A 58 15.90 11.24 21.74
CA GLY A 58 14.51 10.74 21.79
C GLY A 58 13.51 11.76 22.35
N LYS A 59 13.91 13.01 22.58
CA LYS A 59 13.02 14.05 23.12
C LYS A 59 11.96 14.43 22.09
N LEU A 60 10.71 14.48 22.51
CA LEU A 60 9.60 14.99 21.68
C LEU A 60 9.84 16.48 21.37
N LEU A 61 9.83 16.82 20.08
CA LEU A 61 9.95 18.17 19.58
C LEU A 61 8.58 18.80 19.37
N TRP A 62 7.68 18.07 18.73
CA TRP A 62 6.27 18.43 18.56
C TRP A 62 5.41 17.20 18.27
N LYS A 63 4.11 17.32 18.56
CA LYS A 63 3.06 16.32 18.27
C LYS A 63 1.84 17.07 17.76
N THR A 64 1.31 16.68 16.60
CA THR A 64 0.20 17.35 15.92
C THR A 64 -0.90 16.37 15.58
N LYS A 65 -2.11 16.61 16.09
CA LYS A 65 -3.33 15.86 15.75
C LYS A 65 -3.79 16.25 14.35
N VAL A 66 -4.03 15.29 13.47
CA VAL A 66 -4.42 15.53 12.08
C VAL A 66 -5.71 14.81 11.64
N GLY A 67 -6.26 13.90 12.43
CA GLY A 67 -7.49 13.18 12.14
C GLY A 67 -8.31 12.88 13.40
N GLU A 68 -9.45 12.19 13.25
CA GLU A 68 -10.46 11.98 14.29
C GLU A 68 -10.85 10.50 14.41
N ILE A 69 -10.34 9.79 15.41
CA ILE A 69 -10.63 8.36 15.64
C ILE A 69 -12.13 8.08 15.85
N ASN A 70 -12.89 9.02 16.41
CA ASN A 70 -14.33 8.84 16.64
C ASN A 70 -15.13 8.76 15.32
N LYS A 71 -14.54 9.22 14.21
CA LYS A 71 -15.10 9.09 12.86
C LYS A 71 -14.63 7.83 12.14
N GLY A 72 -13.72 7.05 12.73
CA GLY A 72 -13.12 5.89 12.11
C GLY A 72 -11.80 6.19 11.39
N GLU A 73 -11.21 7.39 11.55
CA GLU A 73 -9.89 7.71 11.00
C GLU A 73 -8.79 7.06 11.83
N THR A 74 -7.75 6.58 11.15
CA THR A 74 -6.51 6.09 11.75
C THR A 74 -5.33 6.36 10.82
N MET A 75 -4.09 6.29 11.33
CA MET A 75 -2.90 6.47 10.51
C MET A 75 -1.96 5.27 10.64
N THR A 76 -1.71 4.59 9.52
CA THR A 76 -0.92 3.35 9.46
C THR A 76 0.32 3.46 8.58
N MET A 77 0.42 4.49 7.73
CA MET A 77 1.53 4.69 6.80
C MET A 77 2.81 5.22 7.45
N ALA A 78 3.95 5.02 6.81
CA ALA A 78 5.17 5.76 7.11
C ALA A 78 5.09 7.16 6.51
N PRO A 79 5.49 8.24 7.22
CA PRO A 79 5.57 9.57 6.63
C PRO A 79 6.70 9.67 5.60
N LEU A 80 6.58 10.59 4.64
CA LEU A 80 7.66 11.02 3.75
C LEU A 80 7.99 12.48 4.03
N VAL A 81 9.28 12.83 4.13
CA VAL A 81 9.69 14.22 4.22
C VAL A 81 10.22 14.70 2.86
N VAL A 82 9.62 15.78 2.35
CA VAL A 82 10.07 16.45 1.13
C VAL A 82 10.27 17.93 1.46
N HIS A 83 11.48 18.46 1.21
CA HIS A 83 11.90 19.79 1.60
C HIS A 83 11.73 20.00 3.12
N ASP A 84 10.73 20.74 3.54
CA ASP A 84 10.37 21.02 4.93
C ASP A 84 8.94 20.53 5.27
N LYS A 85 8.38 19.65 4.49
CA LYS A 85 7.02 19.10 4.64
C LYS A 85 7.06 17.62 5.01
N VAL A 86 6.40 17.25 6.11
CA VAL A 86 6.09 15.87 6.50
C VAL A 86 4.74 15.52 5.90
N LEU A 87 4.74 14.61 4.95
CA LEU A 87 3.55 14.18 4.20
C LEU A 87 2.95 12.94 4.84
N VAL A 88 1.67 13.01 5.16
CA VAL A 88 0.92 11.95 5.85
C VAL A 88 -0.51 11.85 5.32
N GLY A 89 -1.11 10.67 5.38
CA GLY A 89 -2.49 10.43 5.00
C GLY A 89 -3.21 9.54 6.00
N ASN A 90 -4.52 9.35 5.82
CA ASN A 90 -5.38 8.57 6.70
C ASN A 90 -5.72 7.19 6.15
N SER A 91 -6.15 6.32 7.06
CA SER A 91 -6.87 5.06 6.82
C SER A 91 -8.31 5.18 7.32
N GLY A 92 -9.15 4.19 7.07
CA GLY A 92 -10.52 4.10 7.58
C GLY A 92 -11.58 4.15 6.47
N GLY A 93 -11.23 3.81 5.23
CA GLY A 93 -12.21 3.73 4.13
C GLY A 93 -13.40 2.85 4.47
N GLU A 94 -13.16 1.76 5.18
CA GLU A 94 -14.16 0.80 5.68
C GLU A 94 -15.11 1.37 6.73
N PHE A 95 -14.82 2.54 7.28
CA PHE A 95 -15.67 3.28 8.22
C PHE A 95 -16.36 4.49 7.55
N GLY A 96 -16.26 4.60 6.23
CA GLY A 96 -16.85 5.71 5.49
C GLY A 96 -16.19 7.05 5.80
N VAL A 97 -14.90 7.08 6.10
CA VAL A 97 -14.18 8.34 6.25
C VAL A 97 -13.75 8.88 4.89
N ARG A 98 -13.58 10.18 4.82
CA ARG A 98 -13.09 10.86 3.62
C ARG A 98 -11.56 10.85 3.60
N GLY A 99 -10.96 10.32 2.52
CA GLY A 99 -9.52 10.26 2.34
C GLY A 99 -8.86 11.64 2.20
N TRP A 100 -7.64 11.78 2.73
CA TRP A 100 -6.85 13.00 2.59
C TRP A 100 -5.34 12.73 2.63
N LEU A 101 -4.58 13.65 2.00
CA LEU A 101 -3.15 13.83 2.19
C LEU A 101 -2.90 15.18 2.85
N THR A 102 -2.11 15.20 3.92
CA THR A 102 -1.77 16.42 4.68
C THR A 102 -0.26 16.62 4.71
N ALA A 103 0.18 17.85 4.51
CA ALA A 103 1.55 18.28 4.74
C ALA A 103 1.65 19.04 6.07
N VAL A 104 2.58 18.62 6.91
CA VAL A 104 2.91 19.26 8.18
C VAL A 104 4.29 19.86 8.08
N ASP A 105 4.48 21.10 8.53
CA ASP A 105 5.80 21.75 8.56
C ASP A 105 6.74 20.99 9.49
N ALA A 106 7.88 20.54 8.99
CA ALA A 106 8.82 19.66 9.70
C ALA A 106 9.49 20.32 10.93
N ASN A 107 9.48 21.66 11.01
CA ASN A 107 10.09 22.38 12.12
C ASN A 107 9.08 22.73 13.21
N SER A 108 7.91 23.21 12.82
CA SER A 108 6.91 23.74 13.76
C SER A 108 5.77 22.77 14.09
N GLY A 109 5.57 21.71 13.27
CA GLY A 109 4.42 20.81 13.41
C GLY A 109 3.10 21.41 12.91
N LYS A 110 3.09 22.60 12.32
CA LYS A 110 1.85 23.22 11.80
C LYS A 110 1.43 22.60 10.49
N ILE A 111 0.12 22.41 10.29
CA ILE A 111 -0.44 21.97 9.00
C ILE A 111 -0.20 23.07 7.98
N ALA A 112 0.48 22.72 6.87
CA ALA A 112 0.77 23.63 5.76
C ALA A 112 -0.34 23.59 4.71
N TRP A 113 -0.81 22.38 4.36
CA TRP A 113 -1.94 22.17 3.44
C TRP A 113 -2.56 20.79 3.68
N ARG A 114 -3.82 20.63 3.25
CA ARG A 114 -4.53 19.36 3.16
C ARG A 114 -5.29 19.29 1.86
N GLY A 115 -5.11 18.19 1.11
CA GLY A 115 -5.90 17.87 -0.08
C GLY A 115 -6.72 16.62 0.18
N TYR A 116 -8.05 16.71 -0.02
CA TYR A 116 -8.93 15.55 0.08
C TYR A 116 -8.88 14.71 -1.20
N SER A 117 -9.26 13.44 -1.09
CA SER A 117 -9.32 12.50 -2.23
C SER A 117 -10.71 12.45 -2.87
N THR A 118 -11.73 13.02 -2.25
CA THR A 118 -13.12 13.10 -2.75
C THR A 118 -13.68 14.49 -2.49
N GLY A 119 -14.75 14.87 -3.19
CA GLY A 119 -15.43 16.16 -2.98
C GLY A 119 -15.11 17.22 -4.03
N PRO A 120 -15.45 18.50 -3.74
CA PRO A 120 -15.21 19.62 -4.67
C PRO A 120 -13.74 19.80 -5.04
N ASP A 121 -13.48 20.32 -6.24
CA ASP A 121 -12.11 20.58 -6.72
C ASP A 121 -11.30 21.44 -5.74
N ALA A 122 -11.92 22.40 -5.07
CA ALA A 122 -11.28 23.25 -4.08
C ALA A 122 -10.71 22.45 -2.89
N ASP A 123 -11.45 21.48 -2.39
CA ASP A 123 -11.03 20.59 -1.31
C ASP A 123 -9.95 19.61 -1.77
N CYS A 124 -10.06 19.16 -3.02
CA CYS A 124 -9.09 18.24 -3.62
C CYS A 124 -7.81 18.96 -4.09
N LEU A 125 -7.69 20.25 -3.91
CA LEU A 125 -6.61 21.11 -4.43
C LEU A 125 -6.38 20.90 -5.93
N ILE A 126 -7.49 20.81 -6.69
CA ILE A 126 -7.51 20.72 -8.14
C ILE A 126 -7.77 22.12 -8.71
N GLY A 127 -6.78 22.65 -9.42
CA GLY A 127 -6.81 24.01 -9.99
C GLY A 127 -6.45 24.03 -11.48
N SER A 128 -6.08 25.18 -12.01
CA SER A 128 -5.74 25.39 -13.43
C SER A 128 -4.54 24.58 -13.93
N GLU A 129 -3.70 24.11 -13.02
CA GLU A 129 -2.52 23.30 -13.34
C GLU A 129 -2.83 21.80 -13.45
N PHE A 130 -4.05 21.40 -13.13
CA PHE A 130 -4.51 20.01 -13.25
C PHE A 130 -4.79 19.68 -14.73
N LYS A 131 -3.98 18.80 -15.29
CA LYS A 131 -4.02 18.42 -16.71
C LYS A 131 -3.88 16.91 -16.87
N PRO A 132 -4.89 16.13 -16.48
CA PRO A 132 -4.86 14.68 -16.65
C PRO A 132 -4.84 14.30 -18.13
N PHE A 133 -4.22 13.17 -18.44
CA PHE A 133 -4.09 12.69 -19.82
C PHE A 133 -5.43 12.27 -20.41
N TYR A 134 -6.20 11.45 -19.68
CA TYR A 134 -7.45 10.90 -20.15
C TYR A 134 -8.64 11.85 -20.01
N GLU A 135 -9.55 11.83 -20.97
CA GLU A 135 -10.75 12.67 -20.96
C GLU A 135 -11.68 12.38 -19.78
N SER A 136 -11.78 11.11 -19.35
CA SER A 136 -12.59 10.71 -18.20
C SER A 136 -12.18 11.41 -16.88
N ASP A 137 -10.96 11.94 -16.83
CA ASP A 137 -10.41 12.63 -15.65
C ASP A 137 -10.47 14.17 -15.81
N ARG A 138 -11.05 14.66 -16.92
CA ARG A 138 -11.24 16.07 -17.20
C ARG A 138 -12.68 16.49 -16.89
N GLY A 139 -12.82 17.56 -16.15
CA GLY A 139 -14.12 18.10 -15.75
C GLY A 139 -14.05 18.79 -14.42
N LYS A 140 -15.06 19.60 -14.14
CA LYS A 140 -15.17 20.33 -12.88
C LYS A 140 -15.93 19.50 -11.85
N ASP A 141 -15.41 19.46 -10.62
CA ASP A 141 -16.01 18.81 -9.46
C ASP A 141 -16.32 17.31 -9.70
N LEU A 142 -15.44 16.58 -10.40
CA LEU A 142 -15.62 15.15 -10.63
C LEU A 142 -15.61 14.35 -9.34
N GLY A 143 -14.89 14.80 -8.31
CA GLY A 143 -14.90 14.21 -6.98
C GLY A 143 -16.26 14.29 -6.26
N VAL A 144 -17.21 15.06 -6.82
CA VAL A 144 -18.63 15.12 -6.39
C VAL A 144 -19.52 14.43 -7.42
N LYS A 145 -19.38 14.80 -8.69
CA LYS A 145 -20.33 14.41 -9.76
C LYS A 145 -20.27 12.93 -10.15
N SER A 146 -19.18 12.25 -9.84
CA SER A 146 -19.03 10.81 -10.09
C SER A 146 -19.48 9.92 -8.94
N TRP A 147 -20.18 10.49 -7.97
CA TRP A 147 -20.76 9.84 -6.80
C TRP A 147 -22.27 10.05 -6.72
N PRO A 148 -23.01 9.17 -6.03
CA PRO A 148 -24.37 9.51 -5.61
C PRO A 148 -24.38 10.78 -4.75
N PRO A 149 -25.50 11.50 -4.67
CA PRO A 149 -25.60 12.71 -3.86
C PRO A 149 -25.05 12.49 -2.43
N ASP A 150 -24.13 13.39 -2.03
CA ASP A 150 -23.48 13.43 -0.71
C ASP A 150 -22.59 12.21 -0.35
N HIS A 151 -22.59 11.13 -1.13
CA HIS A 151 -21.78 9.93 -0.86
C HIS A 151 -20.26 10.20 -0.84
N TRP A 152 -19.78 11.20 -1.57
CA TRP A 152 -18.38 11.63 -1.55
C TRP A 152 -17.89 12.03 -0.15
N GLN A 153 -18.81 12.41 0.77
CA GLN A 153 -18.48 12.78 2.16
C GLN A 153 -18.07 11.57 3.01
N ILE A 154 -18.53 10.39 2.63
CA ILE A 154 -18.19 9.10 3.22
C ILE A 154 -17.46 8.20 2.21
N GLY A 155 -16.86 8.81 1.18
CA GLY A 155 -16.41 8.15 -0.02
C GLY A 155 -15.13 7.35 0.11
N GLY A 156 -14.51 7.20 1.27
CA GLY A 156 -13.25 6.48 1.39
C GLY A 156 -12.12 7.17 0.65
N ALA A 157 -11.48 6.47 -0.27
CA ALA A 157 -10.32 6.96 -1.04
C ALA A 157 -9.16 7.42 -0.15
N THR A 158 -8.94 6.73 0.96
CA THR A 158 -7.95 7.07 1.98
C THR A 158 -6.50 6.92 1.46
N VAL A 159 -5.54 7.57 2.11
CA VAL A 159 -4.15 7.62 1.69
C VAL A 159 -3.29 6.97 2.77
N TRP A 160 -3.18 5.65 2.74
CA TRP A 160 -2.47 4.88 3.76
C TRP A 160 -1.24 4.12 3.25
N GLY A 161 -0.95 4.25 1.95
CA GLY A 161 0.18 3.58 1.29
C GLY A 161 1.44 4.44 1.22
N TRP A 162 2.22 4.20 0.19
CA TRP A 162 3.52 4.84 0.00
C TRP A 162 3.44 6.10 -0.83
N ILE A 163 4.31 7.07 -0.52
CA ILE A 163 4.49 8.29 -1.29
C ILE A 163 5.88 8.25 -1.92
N SER A 164 5.97 8.50 -3.23
CA SER A 164 7.23 8.65 -3.95
C SER A 164 7.46 10.09 -4.36
N TYR A 165 8.72 10.52 -4.48
CA TYR A 165 9.08 11.87 -4.86
C TYR A 165 10.03 11.89 -6.06
N ASP A 166 9.68 12.68 -7.08
CA ASP A 166 10.55 13.04 -8.21
C ASP A 166 11.08 14.44 -8.02
N ALA A 167 12.34 14.55 -7.61
CA ALA A 167 13.00 15.84 -7.39
C ALA A 167 13.17 16.65 -8.69
N ALA A 168 13.30 15.98 -9.85
CA ALA A 168 13.48 16.65 -11.13
C ALA A 168 12.22 17.37 -11.62
N GLN A 169 11.04 16.89 -11.24
CA GLN A 169 9.75 17.52 -11.58
C GLN A 169 9.11 18.25 -10.38
N ASN A 170 9.68 18.11 -9.19
CA ASN A 170 9.10 18.52 -7.91
C ASN A 170 7.67 18.02 -7.74
N LEU A 171 7.48 16.70 -7.94
CA LEU A 171 6.20 16.03 -7.83
C LEU A 171 6.27 14.86 -6.87
N ILE A 172 5.25 14.72 -6.05
CA ILE A 172 4.96 13.49 -5.30
C ILE A 172 3.92 12.66 -6.03
N PHE A 173 4.07 11.34 -5.93
CA PHE A 173 3.10 10.36 -6.44
C PHE A 173 2.63 9.51 -5.27
N TYR A 174 1.31 9.39 -5.11
CA TYR A 174 0.71 8.59 -4.05
C TYR A 174 -0.64 8.05 -4.51
N GLY A 175 -0.98 6.89 -3.98
CA GLY A 175 -2.22 6.22 -4.29
C GLY A 175 -3.37 6.61 -3.37
N THR A 176 -4.59 6.52 -3.88
CA THR A 176 -5.82 6.59 -3.12
C THR A 176 -6.46 5.21 -3.03
N ALA A 177 -7.01 4.89 -1.87
CA ALA A 177 -7.62 3.61 -1.56
C ALA A 177 -9.01 3.42 -2.21
N ASN A 178 -9.65 2.31 -1.86
CA ASN A 178 -10.99 1.95 -2.28
C ASN A 178 -12.03 3.03 -1.99
N PRO A 179 -13.11 3.09 -2.76
CA PRO A 179 -14.28 3.88 -2.39
C PRO A 179 -15.03 3.22 -1.22
N GLY A 180 -15.58 4.00 -0.33
CA GLY A 180 -16.55 3.52 0.66
C GLY A 180 -17.93 3.42 0.02
N THR A 181 -18.60 2.36 0.15
CA THR A 181 -18.39 1.01 0.67
C THR A 181 -17.73 0.06 -0.36
N TRP A 182 -17.43 -1.19 0.00
CA TRP A 182 -16.95 -2.16 -1.00
C TRP A 182 -18.01 -2.55 -2.02
N ASN A 183 -19.29 -2.64 -1.62
CA ASN A 183 -20.39 -2.97 -2.52
C ASN A 183 -20.62 -1.86 -3.57
N PRO A 184 -20.32 -2.11 -4.87
CA PRO A 184 -20.42 -1.08 -5.91
C PRO A 184 -21.86 -0.67 -6.22
N GLU A 185 -22.86 -1.53 -5.96
CA GLU A 185 -24.27 -1.20 -6.24
C GLU A 185 -24.79 -0.07 -5.34
N LEU A 186 -24.16 0.14 -4.16
CA LEU A 186 -24.52 1.23 -3.25
C LEU A 186 -23.92 2.59 -3.63
N ARG A 187 -22.99 2.63 -4.59
CA ARG A 187 -22.27 3.84 -5.00
C ARG A 187 -22.03 3.92 -6.51
N PRO A 188 -23.07 3.92 -7.35
CA PRO A 188 -22.92 4.03 -8.80
C PRO A 188 -22.10 5.26 -9.21
N GLY A 189 -21.40 5.15 -10.34
CA GLY A 189 -20.49 6.17 -10.90
C GLY A 189 -19.02 5.76 -10.79
N ASP A 190 -18.10 6.53 -11.40
CA ASP A 190 -16.66 6.25 -11.42
C ASP A 190 -15.98 6.43 -10.06
N ASN A 191 -16.63 7.09 -9.11
CA ASN A 191 -16.14 7.35 -7.74
C ASN A 191 -14.77 8.05 -7.72
N LYS A 192 -14.64 9.16 -8.43
CA LYS A 192 -13.41 9.97 -8.45
C LYS A 192 -13.18 10.60 -7.06
N TRP A 193 -12.00 10.52 -6.51
CA TRP A 193 -10.70 10.12 -7.06
C TRP A 193 -10.19 8.89 -6.27
N ALA A 194 -11.05 7.88 -6.09
CA ALA A 194 -10.67 6.62 -5.45
C ALA A 194 -9.89 5.69 -6.40
N CYS A 195 -9.18 4.72 -5.84
CA CYS A 195 -8.43 3.68 -6.55
C CYS A 195 -7.56 4.22 -7.68
N GLY A 196 -6.76 5.25 -7.41
CA GLY A 196 -5.92 5.87 -8.42
C GLY A 196 -4.61 6.39 -7.89
N VAL A 197 -3.86 7.10 -8.72
CA VAL A 197 -2.62 7.78 -8.38
C VAL A 197 -2.71 9.26 -8.70
N PHE A 198 -2.41 10.11 -7.71
CA PHE A 198 -2.20 11.55 -7.90
C PHE A 198 -0.73 11.87 -8.12
N ALA A 199 -0.47 12.82 -9.02
CA ALA A 199 0.75 13.62 -9.05
C ALA A 199 0.45 14.99 -8.47
N ARG A 200 1.20 15.41 -7.43
CA ARG A 200 1.03 16.71 -6.76
C ARG A 200 2.34 17.42 -6.53
N ASN A 201 2.27 18.74 -6.50
CA ASN A 201 3.36 19.57 -6.00
C ASN A 201 3.43 19.44 -4.46
N PRO A 202 4.56 19.03 -3.86
CA PRO A 202 4.66 18.83 -2.41
C PRO A 202 4.61 20.13 -1.60
N ASP A 203 5.00 21.25 -2.19
CA ASP A 203 5.07 22.55 -1.49
C ASP A 203 3.67 23.17 -1.33
N THR A 204 2.82 23.05 -2.36
CA THR A 204 1.50 23.70 -2.43
C THR A 204 0.32 22.74 -2.29
N GLY A 205 0.53 21.43 -2.45
CA GLY A 205 -0.51 20.43 -2.51
C GLY A 205 -1.32 20.42 -3.82
N GLN A 206 -1.04 21.32 -4.78
CA GLN A 206 -1.79 21.39 -6.04
C GLN A 206 -1.58 20.15 -6.88
N ALA A 207 -2.70 19.53 -7.33
CA ALA A 207 -2.70 18.39 -8.22
C ALA A 207 -2.24 18.79 -9.63
N ARG A 208 -1.47 17.91 -10.28
CA ARG A 208 -1.00 18.07 -11.67
C ARG A 208 -1.76 17.16 -12.62
N TRP A 209 -1.92 15.90 -12.24
CA TRP A 209 -2.71 14.92 -12.94
C TRP A 209 -3.15 13.80 -11.99
N PHE A 210 -4.10 12.99 -12.46
CA PHE A 210 -4.58 11.79 -11.80
C PHE A 210 -4.75 10.68 -12.85
N TYR A 211 -4.56 9.43 -12.44
CA TYR A 211 -4.94 8.25 -13.20
C TYR A 211 -5.66 7.27 -12.27
N GLN A 212 -6.78 6.75 -12.70
CA GLN A 212 -7.60 5.82 -11.93
C GLN A 212 -7.35 4.38 -12.38
N TRP A 213 -6.80 3.55 -11.48
CA TRP A 213 -6.54 2.13 -11.74
C TRP A 213 -7.83 1.35 -11.95
N ASN A 214 -8.83 1.59 -11.08
CA ASN A 214 -10.11 0.91 -11.04
C ASN A 214 -11.25 1.95 -10.92
N PRO A 215 -11.76 2.49 -12.04
CA PRO A 215 -13.00 3.26 -12.03
C PRO A 215 -14.14 2.38 -11.51
N HIS A 216 -14.98 2.92 -10.59
CA HIS A 216 -16.06 2.16 -9.97
C HIS A 216 -15.55 0.84 -9.36
N ASP A 217 -14.51 0.90 -8.55
CA ASP A 217 -13.90 -0.31 -7.99
C ASP A 217 -14.94 -1.26 -7.41
N GLU A 218 -14.85 -2.54 -7.78
CA GLU A 218 -15.84 -3.56 -7.46
C GLU A 218 -15.36 -4.56 -6.39
N PHE A 219 -14.05 -4.53 -6.02
CA PHE A 219 -13.43 -5.65 -5.30
C PHE A 219 -12.47 -5.22 -4.20
N ASP A 220 -12.47 -3.96 -3.79
CA ASP A 220 -11.49 -3.41 -2.84
C ASP A 220 -10.05 -3.45 -3.38
N HIS A 221 -9.88 -3.14 -4.66
CA HIS A 221 -8.57 -3.06 -5.26
C HIS A 221 -7.97 -1.67 -5.10
N ASP A 222 -7.56 -1.33 -3.88
CA ASP A 222 -6.90 -0.08 -3.53
C ASP A 222 -5.79 0.34 -4.51
N GLY A 223 -5.64 1.65 -4.70
CA GLY A 223 -4.56 2.21 -5.50
C GLY A 223 -3.29 2.59 -4.72
N VAL A 224 -3.16 2.17 -3.47
CA VAL A 224 -2.18 2.66 -2.49
C VAL A 224 -0.76 2.11 -2.63
N ASN A 225 -0.52 1.19 -3.55
CA ASN A 225 0.79 0.59 -3.76
C ASN A 225 1.82 1.65 -4.15
N GLU A 226 3.10 1.38 -3.88
CA GLU A 226 4.17 2.30 -4.21
C GLU A 226 4.29 2.53 -5.72
N ASN A 227 4.69 3.74 -6.08
CA ASN A 227 4.95 4.17 -7.44
C ASN A 227 6.46 4.39 -7.58
N ILE A 228 7.17 3.54 -8.31
CA ILE A 228 8.62 3.60 -8.45
C ILE A 228 8.98 4.56 -9.58
N VAL A 229 9.71 5.62 -9.22
CA VAL A 229 10.19 6.65 -10.14
C VAL A 229 11.44 6.14 -10.85
N VAL A 230 11.35 5.90 -12.16
CA VAL A 230 12.47 5.40 -12.97
C VAL A 230 12.37 5.88 -14.42
N ASP A 231 13.50 6.05 -15.09
CA ASP A 231 13.54 6.31 -16.53
C ASP A 231 13.78 5.00 -17.27
N LEU A 232 12.90 4.67 -18.21
CA LEU A 232 12.95 3.43 -18.99
C LEU A 232 13.11 3.70 -20.48
N GLN A 233 13.70 2.74 -21.18
CA GLN A 233 13.66 2.69 -22.64
C GLN A 233 12.33 2.11 -23.08
N VAL A 234 11.46 2.94 -23.63
CA VAL A 234 10.14 2.54 -24.15
C VAL A 234 10.05 3.00 -25.61
N ASP A 235 9.78 2.08 -26.52
CA ASP A 235 9.67 2.34 -27.95
C ASP A 235 10.89 3.10 -28.53
N GLY A 236 12.08 2.70 -28.12
CA GLY A 236 13.37 3.23 -28.61
C GLY A 236 13.78 4.59 -28.04
N ARG A 237 13.07 5.12 -27.06
CA ARG A 237 13.41 6.40 -26.39
C ARG A 237 13.32 6.30 -24.88
N THR A 238 14.13 7.12 -24.20
CA THR A 238 14.05 7.27 -22.75
C THR A 238 12.77 8.00 -22.37
N ARG A 239 11.91 7.36 -21.58
CA ARG A 239 10.68 7.93 -21.02
C ARG A 239 10.84 8.07 -19.52
N LYS A 240 10.35 9.17 -18.97
CA LYS A 240 10.18 9.36 -17.53
C LYS A 240 8.99 8.53 -17.08
N THR A 241 9.19 7.47 -16.31
CA THR A 241 8.11 6.53 -16.00
C THR A 241 7.86 6.36 -14.51
N LEU A 242 6.64 5.92 -14.18
CA LEU A 242 6.29 5.27 -12.92
C LEU A 242 6.06 3.79 -13.20
N LEU A 243 6.70 2.93 -12.40
CA LEU A 243 6.36 1.52 -12.34
C LEU A 243 5.44 1.27 -11.15
N ALA A 244 4.35 0.54 -11.36
CA ALA A 244 3.41 0.21 -10.31
C ALA A 244 2.84 -1.20 -10.51
N ALA A 245 3.16 -2.12 -9.59
CA ALA A 245 2.47 -3.41 -9.49
C ALA A 245 1.23 -3.20 -8.61
N GLN A 246 0.03 -3.34 -9.19
CA GLN A 246 -1.22 -2.95 -8.55
C GLN A 246 -2.04 -4.12 -8.03
N ARG A 247 -2.98 -3.84 -7.08
CA ARG A 247 -3.89 -4.85 -6.52
C ARG A 247 -4.68 -5.59 -7.59
N ASN A 248 -5.07 -4.92 -8.67
CA ASN A 248 -5.83 -5.50 -9.77
C ASN A 248 -5.04 -6.50 -10.65
N GLY A 249 -3.79 -6.78 -10.32
CA GLY A 249 -2.97 -7.83 -10.95
C GLY A 249 -2.15 -7.42 -12.15
N TYR A 250 -2.11 -6.13 -12.48
CA TYR A 250 -1.29 -5.61 -13.58
C TYR A 250 -0.04 -4.90 -13.07
N VAL A 251 1.08 -5.08 -13.77
CA VAL A 251 2.21 -4.15 -13.70
C VAL A 251 1.98 -3.06 -14.72
N TYR A 252 1.86 -1.83 -14.24
CA TYR A 252 1.70 -0.63 -15.05
C TYR A 252 3.04 0.06 -15.27
N VAL A 253 3.21 0.62 -16.46
CA VAL A 253 4.23 1.62 -16.79
C VAL A 253 3.49 2.87 -17.22
N LEU A 254 3.60 3.95 -16.45
CA LEU A 254 3.01 5.24 -16.79
C LEU A 254 4.08 6.25 -17.17
N ASP A 255 3.76 7.17 -18.07
CA ASP A 255 4.52 8.42 -18.20
C ASP A 255 4.24 9.30 -16.97
N ARG A 256 5.25 9.52 -16.12
CA ARG A 256 5.06 10.25 -14.87
C ARG A 256 4.87 11.76 -15.03
N THR A 257 5.03 12.27 -16.25
CA THR A 257 4.78 13.68 -16.55
C THR A 257 3.31 13.96 -16.80
N THR A 258 2.58 12.97 -17.38
CA THR A 258 1.21 13.14 -17.87
C THR A 258 0.19 12.22 -17.23
N GLY A 259 0.61 11.08 -16.69
CA GLY A 259 -0.27 10.00 -16.25
C GLY A 259 -0.73 9.06 -17.37
N GLU A 260 -0.17 9.18 -18.59
CA GLU A 260 -0.44 8.25 -19.70
C GLU A 260 0.01 6.83 -19.37
N VAL A 261 -0.84 5.84 -19.58
CA VAL A 261 -0.48 4.41 -19.43
C VAL A 261 0.23 3.94 -20.70
N LEU A 262 1.52 3.64 -20.59
CA LEU A 262 2.34 3.12 -21.69
C LEU A 262 2.20 1.61 -21.82
N SER A 263 1.98 0.91 -20.71
CA SER A 263 1.62 -0.51 -20.70
C SER A 263 0.95 -0.90 -19.39
N ALA A 264 0.10 -1.94 -19.46
CA ALA A 264 -0.49 -2.63 -18.33
C ALA A 264 -0.47 -4.13 -18.63
N THR A 265 0.30 -4.91 -17.90
CA THR A 265 0.52 -6.34 -18.21
C THR A 265 0.24 -7.19 -16.98
N PRO A 266 -0.59 -8.24 -17.08
CA PRO A 266 -0.90 -9.11 -15.97
C PRO A 266 0.35 -9.87 -15.49
N PHE A 267 0.55 -9.95 -14.16
CA PHE A 267 1.65 -10.72 -13.56
C PHE A 267 1.16 -11.92 -12.75
N ILE A 268 -0.16 -12.04 -12.57
CA ILE A 268 -0.84 -13.20 -12.00
C ILE A 268 -2.06 -13.59 -12.87
N ARG A 269 -2.74 -14.68 -12.50
CA ARG A 269 -4.06 -15.01 -13.06
C ARG A 269 -5.09 -13.99 -12.60
N ILE A 270 -5.83 -13.42 -13.56
CA ILE A 270 -6.90 -12.42 -13.33
C ILE A 270 -8.21 -12.95 -13.88
N THR A 271 -9.30 -12.84 -13.11
CA THR A 271 -10.67 -13.12 -13.56
C THR A 271 -11.58 -11.90 -13.43
N ALA A 272 -11.23 -10.96 -12.55
CA ALA A 272 -12.00 -9.73 -12.28
C ALA A 272 -12.09 -8.80 -13.50
N SER A 273 -11.09 -8.84 -14.38
CA SER A 273 -11.03 -8.00 -15.59
C SER A 273 -10.42 -8.74 -16.78
N LYS A 274 -10.60 -8.18 -17.98
CA LYS A 274 -10.13 -8.74 -19.26
C LYS A 274 -8.92 -7.99 -19.83
N GLY A 275 -8.47 -6.91 -19.20
CA GLY A 275 -7.35 -6.10 -19.66
C GLY A 275 -7.51 -4.62 -19.30
N VAL A 276 -6.62 -3.80 -19.85
CA VAL A 276 -6.67 -2.34 -19.78
C VAL A 276 -6.65 -1.79 -21.21
N ASP A 277 -7.63 -0.97 -21.53
CA ASP A 277 -7.64 -0.23 -22.81
C ASP A 277 -6.70 0.97 -22.69
N LEU A 278 -5.54 0.91 -23.30
CA LEU A 278 -4.52 1.97 -23.22
C LEU A 278 -4.98 3.28 -23.86
N LYS A 279 -5.92 3.23 -24.80
CA LYS A 279 -6.44 4.43 -25.49
C LYS A 279 -7.31 5.27 -24.55
N THR A 280 -8.11 4.63 -23.74
CA THR A 280 -8.99 5.29 -22.77
C THR A 280 -8.45 5.31 -21.36
N GLY A 281 -7.40 4.52 -21.06
CA GLY A 281 -6.84 4.30 -19.74
C GLY A 281 -7.71 3.43 -18.82
N ARG A 282 -8.83 2.89 -19.31
CA ARG A 282 -9.80 2.20 -18.46
C ARG A 282 -9.55 0.70 -18.41
N ILE A 283 -9.70 0.12 -17.23
CA ILE A 283 -9.78 -1.32 -17.07
C ILE A 283 -11.03 -1.84 -17.80
N ILE A 284 -10.91 -3.00 -18.42
CA ILE A 284 -12.01 -3.69 -19.12
C ILE A 284 -12.60 -4.69 -18.14
N PRO A 285 -13.77 -4.43 -17.53
CA PRO A 285 -14.34 -5.32 -16.53
C PRO A 285 -14.74 -6.68 -17.13
N ASN A 286 -14.77 -7.70 -16.31
CA ASN A 286 -15.39 -8.96 -16.66
C ASN A 286 -16.82 -8.99 -16.14
N GLU A 287 -17.79 -8.74 -16.99
CA GLU A 287 -19.22 -8.66 -16.65
C GLU A 287 -19.76 -9.92 -15.94
N GLU A 288 -19.13 -11.09 -16.16
CA GLU A 288 -19.50 -12.34 -15.49
C GLU A 288 -19.13 -12.33 -14.00
N LYS A 289 -18.20 -11.45 -13.61
CA LYS A 289 -17.70 -11.29 -12.23
C LYS A 289 -18.30 -10.08 -11.53
N LYS A 290 -19.19 -9.34 -12.17
CA LYS A 290 -19.80 -8.14 -11.60
C LYS A 290 -20.57 -8.46 -10.31
N PRO A 291 -20.25 -7.82 -9.18
CA PRO A 291 -20.97 -8.00 -7.92
C PRO A 291 -22.44 -7.66 -8.04
N GLN A 292 -23.26 -8.40 -7.31
CA GLN A 292 -24.72 -8.19 -7.23
C GLN A 292 -25.17 -8.51 -5.80
N ILE A 293 -26.10 -7.71 -5.28
CA ILE A 293 -26.70 -7.95 -3.96
C ILE A 293 -27.43 -9.30 -3.96
N GLY A 294 -27.17 -10.12 -2.94
CA GLY A 294 -27.78 -11.42 -2.73
C GLY A 294 -27.30 -12.52 -3.70
N LYS A 295 -26.23 -12.28 -4.48
CA LYS A 295 -25.67 -13.27 -5.38
C LYS A 295 -24.18 -13.50 -5.10
N VAL A 296 -23.82 -14.74 -4.81
CA VAL A 296 -22.42 -15.13 -4.65
C VAL A 296 -21.74 -15.23 -6.02
N ILE A 297 -20.79 -14.35 -6.27
CA ILE A 297 -19.91 -14.37 -7.44
C ILE A 297 -18.64 -15.15 -7.06
N ARG A 298 -18.38 -16.26 -7.76
CA ARG A 298 -17.28 -17.17 -7.44
C ARG A 298 -16.04 -16.91 -8.27
N ASP A 299 -14.89 -17.29 -7.72
CA ASP A 299 -13.60 -17.26 -8.40
C ASP A 299 -13.27 -15.85 -8.95
N VAL A 300 -13.40 -14.86 -8.09
CA VAL A 300 -12.89 -13.50 -8.36
C VAL A 300 -11.40 -13.49 -8.03
N ALA A 301 -10.56 -13.22 -9.00
CA ALA A 301 -9.11 -13.14 -8.85
C ALA A 301 -8.57 -11.84 -9.52
N PRO A 302 -7.72 -11.10 -8.83
CA PRO A 302 -7.25 -11.27 -7.44
C PRO A 302 -8.37 -11.09 -6.41
N ALA A 303 -8.17 -11.63 -5.19
CA ALA A 303 -9.02 -11.32 -4.04
C ALA A 303 -8.84 -9.87 -3.58
N SER A 304 -9.62 -9.42 -2.59
CA SER A 304 -9.59 -8.02 -2.09
C SER A 304 -8.21 -7.49 -1.70
N PRO A 305 -7.30 -8.24 -1.03
CA PRO A 305 -5.94 -7.75 -0.81
C PRO A 305 -5.13 -7.55 -2.10
N GLY A 306 -5.72 -7.90 -3.25
CA GLY A 306 -5.11 -7.77 -4.57
C GLY A 306 -4.05 -8.81 -4.87
N ALA A 307 -3.40 -8.67 -6.01
CA ALA A 307 -2.21 -9.44 -6.37
C ALA A 307 -1.01 -9.04 -5.52
N LYS A 308 -0.90 -7.76 -5.21
CA LYS A 308 0.07 -7.13 -4.32
C LYS A 308 -0.65 -6.07 -3.52
N ASP A 309 -0.28 -5.92 -2.27
CA ASP A 309 -0.81 -4.92 -1.37
C ASP A 309 0.28 -3.89 -0.99
N TRP A 310 0.28 -3.39 0.23
CA TRP A 310 1.20 -2.39 0.79
C TRP A 310 2.68 -2.80 0.83
N GLN A 311 3.03 -4.08 0.76
CA GLN A 311 4.42 -4.54 0.77
C GLN A 311 5.19 -3.99 -0.44
N PRO A 312 6.28 -3.19 -0.23
CA PRO A 312 6.92 -2.50 -1.34
C PRO A 312 7.78 -3.41 -2.21
N CYS A 313 7.73 -3.16 -3.51
CA CYS A 313 8.68 -3.67 -4.50
C CYS A 313 10.06 -3.00 -4.35
N ALA A 314 11.07 -3.55 -4.99
CA ALA A 314 12.34 -2.88 -5.22
C ALA A 314 12.70 -2.87 -6.70
N TRP A 315 13.35 -1.80 -7.13
CA TRP A 315 13.93 -1.65 -8.46
C TRP A 315 15.45 -1.71 -8.38
N SER A 316 16.09 -2.44 -9.29
CA SER A 316 17.54 -2.40 -9.44
C SER A 316 17.94 -1.76 -10.77
N PRO A 317 18.66 -0.62 -10.75
CA PRO A 317 19.17 0.00 -11.97
C PRO A 317 20.30 -0.81 -12.64
N ARG A 318 20.84 -1.83 -11.95
CA ARG A 318 21.90 -2.71 -12.46
C ARG A 318 21.34 -3.87 -13.28
N THR A 319 20.23 -4.46 -12.82
CA THR A 319 19.56 -5.59 -13.51
C THR A 319 18.44 -5.12 -14.43
N HIS A 320 17.95 -3.88 -14.25
CA HIS A 320 16.76 -3.35 -14.89
C HIS A 320 15.50 -4.19 -14.61
N LEU A 321 15.42 -4.76 -13.40
CA LEU A 321 14.30 -5.60 -12.97
C LEU A 321 13.57 -4.98 -11.76
N LEU A 322 12.25 -5.17 -11.76
CA LEU A 322 11.37 -4.89 -10.64
C LEU A 322 11.16 -6.19 -9.86
N TYR A 323 11.45 -6.19 -8.56
CA TYR A 323 11.24 -7.33 -7.67
C TYR A 323 9.93 -7.17 -6.94
N ILE A 324 9.01 -8.10 -7.16
CA ILE A 324 7.63 -8.01 -6.71
C ILE A 324 7.36 -9.10 -5.67
N PRO A 325 7.18 -8.73 -4.38
CA PRO A 325 6.62 -9.64 -3.39
C PRO A 325 5.09 -9.62 -3.54
N HIS A 326 4.46 -10.76 -3.77
CA HIS A 326 3.04 -10.77 -4.06
C HIS A 326 2.28 -11.97 -3.50
N GLN A 327 0.98 -11.88 -3.53
CA GLN A 327 0.04 -12.91 -3.14
C GLN A 327 -0.74 -13.44 -4.33
N ASN A 328 -1.22 -14.67 -4.20
CA ASN A 328 -1.96 -15.36 -5.24
C ASN A 328 -3.25 -15.94 -4.65
N LEU A 329 -4.20 -15.04 -4.35
CA LEU A 329 -5.49 -15.37 -3.75
C LEU A 329 -6.64 -15.06 -4.71
N ALA A 330 -7.69 -15.86 -4.61
CA ALA A 330 -8.99 -15.62 -5.21
C ALA A 330 -10.07 -15.61 -4.10
N MET A 331 -11.27 -15.16 -4.42
CA MET A 331 -12.37 -15.08 -3.47
C MET A 331 -13.72 -15.42 -4.11
N ASP A 332 -14.64 -15.86 -3.26
CA ASP A 332 -16.06 -15.74 -3.49
C ASP A 332 -16.54 -14.43 -2.85
N TYR A 333 -17.39 -13.69 -3.54
CA TYR A 333 -17.80 -12.34 -3.19
C TYR A 333 -19.33 -12.21 -3.32
N GLU A 334 -19.97 -11.66 -2.31
CA GLU A 334 -21.41 -11.42 -2.29
C GLU A 334 -21.70 -10.00 -1.81
N GLY A 335 -22.40 -9.21 -2.64
CA GLY A 335 -22.91 -7.92 -2.21
C GLY A 335 -24.08 -8.08 -1.23
N VAL A 336 -24.09 -7.29 -0.16
CA VAL A 336 -25.19 -7.24 0.80
C VAL A 336 -25.58 -5.78 1.06
N GLU A 337 -26.80 -5.58 1.53
CA GLU A 337 -27.26 -4.25 1.97
C GLU A 337 -26.43 -3.76 3.15
N ALA A 338 -26.10 -2.48 3.15
CA ALA A 338 -25.43 -1.82 4.24
C ALA A 338 -25.92 -0.37 4.39
N SER A 339 -25.92 0.13 5.62
CA SER A 339 -26.25 1.51 5.95
C SER A 339 -25.08 2.14 6.70
N TYR A 340 -24.75 3.37 6.36
CA TYR A 340 -23.70 4.12 7.04
C TYR A 340 -24.10 4.51 8.46
N ILE A 341 -23.23 4.22 9.42
CA ILE A 341 -23.27 4.70 10.79
C ILE A 341 -21.85 5.17 11.14
N GLU A 342 -21.69 6.44 11.50
CA GLU A 342 -20.39 7.04 11.80
C GLU A 342 -19.64 6.22 12.86
N GLY A 343 -18.35 5.92 12.60
CA GLY A 343 -17.50 5.16 13.50
C GLY A 343 -17.73 3.65 13.53
N THR A 344 -18.54 3.11 12.61
CA THR A 344 -18.77 1.67 12.47
C THR A 344 -18.40 1.17 11.08
N PRO A 345 -18.06 -0.15 10.91
CA PRO A 345 -17.75 -0.71 9.61
C PRO A 345 -18.90 -0.53 8.59
N TYR A 346 -18.55 -0.05 7.41
CA TYR A 346 -19.45 0.20 6.29
C TYR A 346 -18.93 -0.51 5.03
N LEU A 347 -19.14 -1.83 4.94
CA LEU A 347 -18.59 -2.69 3.90
C LEU A 347 -19.61 -3.12 2.83
N GLY A 348 -20.73 -3.68 3.24
CA GLY A 348 -21.79 -4.15 2.35
C GLY A 348 -21.42 -5.39 1.55
N VAL A 349 -20.56 -6.28 2.09
CA VAL A 349 -20.12 -7.51 1.43
C VAL A 349 -19.86 -8.65 2.39
N ASN A 350 -20.02 -9.88 1.87
CA ASN A 350 -19.48 -11.11 2.44
C ASN A 350 -18.38 -11.63 1.51
N VAL A 351 -17.21 -11.96 2.07
CA VAL A 351 -16.04 -12.41 1.31
C VAL A 351 -15.48 -13.71 1.89
N LYS A 352 -15.09 -14.64 1.01
CA LYS A 352 -14.39 -15.87 1.39
C LYS A 352 -13.18 -16.05 0.48
N MET A 353 -11.97 -15.99 1.03
CA MET A 353 -10.73 -16.07 0.26
C MET A 353 -10.12 -17.48 0.27
N TYR A 354 -9.38 -17.80 -0.80
CA TYR A 354 -8.65 -19.08 -0.98
C TYR A 354 -7.52 -18.90 -2.02
N GLY A 355 -6.68 -19.95 -2.19
CA GLY A 355 -5.60 -19.92 -3.20
C GLY A 355 -6.12 -19.80 -4.63
N ASN A 356 -5.57 -18.91 -5.42
CA ASN A 356 -5.94 -18.66 -6.81
C ASN A 356 -5.49 -19.83 -7.71
N GLY A 357 -6.44 -20.51 -8.34
CA GLY A 357 -6.17 -21.66 -9.19
C GLY A 357 -5.60 -22.90 -8.48
N GLY A 358 -5.69 -22.96 -7.14
CA GLY A 358 -5.25 -24.13 -6.34
C GLY A 358 -3.74 -24.27 -6.17
N GLY A 359 -2.94 -23.27 -6.58
CA GLY A 359 -1.49 -23.23 -6.41
C GLY A 359 -1.03 -22.64 -5.07
N LYS A 360 0.24 -22.33 -4.97
CA LYS A 360 0.84 -21.61 -3.84
C LYS A 360 0.19 -20.26 -3.68
N ARG A 361 0.07 -19.79 -2.42
CA ARG A 361 -0.63 -18.53 -2.08
C ARG A 361 0.22 -17.28 -2.17
N GLY A 362 1.53 -17.44 -2.37
CA GLY A 362 2.49 -16.36 -2.53
C GLY A 362 3.53 -16.65 -3.59
N GLU A 363 4.15 -15.59 -4.05
CA GLU A 363 5.28 -15.66 -4.99
C GLU A 363 6.17 -14.42 -4.81
N TYR A 364 7.46 -14.60 -4.96
CA TYR A 364 8.43 -13.53 -5.13
C TYR A 364 9.04 -13.61 -6.52
N CYS A 365 8.93 -12.56 -7.32
CA CYS A 365 9.39 -12.61 -8.71
C CYS A 365 10.20 -11.38 -9.14
N ALA A 366 11.01 -11.57 -10.18
CA ALA A 366 11.62 -10.48 -10.93
C ALA A 366 10.86 -10.25 -12.23
N TRP A 367 10.51 -9.01 -12.48
CA TRP A 367 9.75 -8.55 -13.63
C TRP A 367 10.58 -7.61 -14.50
N ASP A 368 10.63 -7.85 -15.79
CA ASP A 368 11.20 -6.94 -16.79
C ASP A 368 10.08 -6.03 -17.33
N PRO A 369 10.05 -4.74 -16.98
CA PRO A 369 8.97 -3.83 -17.39
C PRO A 369 9.04 -3.46 -18.88
N VAL A 370 10.20 -3.59 -19.52
CA VAL A 370 10.40 -3.31 -20.95
C VAL A 370 9.97 -4.50 -21.79
N GLN A 371 10.39 -5.72 -21.42
CA GLN A 371 9.95 -6.95 -22.07
C GLN A 371 8.57 -7.40 -21.63
N LYS A 372 8.00 -6.80 -20.59
CA LYS A 372 6.65 -7.05 -20.05
C LYS A 372 6.46 -8.52 -19.65
N LYS A 373 7.46 -9.10 -18.98
CA LYS A 373 7.44 -10.52 -18.60
C LYS A 373 8.15 -10.78 -17.28
N LYS A 374 7.76 -11.87 -16.66
CA LYS A 374 8.43 -12.46 -15.50
C LYS A 374 9.75 -13.10 -15.98
N VAL A 375 10.87 -12.77 -15.33
CA VAL A 375 12.21 -13.31 -15.63
C VAL A 375 12.45 -14.59 -14.83
N TRP A 376 12.12 -14.54 -13.54
CA TRP A 376 12.13 -15.68 -12.63
C TRP A 376 11.09 -15.49 -11.52
N ALA A 377 10.73 -16.58 -10.86
CA ALA A 377 9.79 -16.58 -9.75
C ALA A 377 10.15 -17.65 -8.72
N ILE A 378 9.85 -17.39 -7.46
CA ILE A 378 9.93 -18.31 -6.32
C ILE A 378 8.56 -18.39 -5.70
N GLU A 379 7.92 -19.56 -5.78
CA GLU A 379 6.62 -19.81 -5.16
C GLU A 379 6.77 -20.02 -3.64
N GLU A 380 5.82 -19.47 -2.87
CA GLU A 380 5.76 -19.58 -1.41
C GLU A 380 4.40 -20.12 -0.95
N ASP A 381 4.40 -20.88 0.14
CA ASP A 381 3.17 -21.49 0.67
C ASP A 381 2.14 -20.44 1.13
N PHE A 382 2.63 -19.29 1.62
CA PHE A 382 1.83 -18.18 2.10
C PHE A 382 2.11 -16.91 1.30
N PRO A 383 1.19 -15.92 1.30
CA PRO A 383 1.44 -14.61 0.72
C PRO A 383 2.79 -14.03 1.13
N VAL A 384 3.50 -13.42 0.19
CA VAL A 384 4.75 -12.71 0.51
C VAL A 384 4.38 -11.27 0.88
N TRP A 385 4.19 -11.04 2.18
CA TRP A 385 3.80 -9.73 2.72
C TRP A 385 4.98 -8.90 3.24
N SER A 386 6.16 -9.43 3.21
CA SER A 386 7.38 -8.64 3.41
C SER A 386 7.60 -7.73 2.20
N GLY A 387 8.01 -6.48 2.45
CA GLY A 387 8.64 -5.70 1.40
C GLY A 387 9.97 -6.33 0.95
N THR A 388 10.52 -5.84 -0.13
CA THR A 388 11.80 -6.33 -0.66
C THR A 388 12.88 -5.26 -0.64
N LEU A 389 14.14 -5.69 -0.59
CA LEU A 389 15.33 -4.84 -0.67
C LEU A 389 16.22 -5.35 -1.81
N ALA A 390 16.58 -4.46 -2.74
CA ALA A 390 17.60 -4.74 -3.76
C ALA A 390 18.90 -4.00 -3.42
N THR A 391 20.04 -4.67 -3.58
CA THR A 391 21.36 -4.11 -3.28
C THR A 391 22.23 -3.99 -4.52
N ALA A 392 23.27 -3.15 -4.45
CA ALA A 392 24.26 -2.97 -5.53
C ALA A 392 25.13 -4.21 -5.77
N GLY A 393 25.10 -5.20 -4.86
CA GLY A 393 25.77 -6.48 -5.02
C GLY A 393 24.97 -7.51 -5.83
N ASP A 394 23.91 -7.10 -6.52
CA ASP A 394 22.99 -7.97 -7.27
C ASP A 394 22.35 -9.07 -6.39
N VAL A 395 22.05 -8.71 -5.14
CA VAL A 395 21.30 -9.54 -4.17
C VAL A 395 20.02 -8.82 -3.79
N THR A 396 18.92 -9.58 -3.76
CA THR A 396 17.65 -9.11 -3.21
C THR A 396 17.29 -9.87 -1.94
N PHE A 397 16.55 -9.21 -1.03
CA PHE A 397 16.14 -9.78 0.23
C PHE A 397 14.62 -9.65 0.39
N TYR A 398 13.99 -10.70 0.91
CA TYR A 398 12.59 -10.68 1.33
C TYR A 398 12.37 -11.67 2.47
N GLY A 399 11.24 -11.52 3.15
CA GLY A 399 10.81 -12.42 4.21
C GLY A 399 9.54 -13.18 3.83
N THR A 400 9.31 -14.32 4.44
CA THR A 400 8.09 -15.11 4.26
C THR A 400 7.23 -15.07 5.51
N MET A 401 5.94 -15.31 5.36
CA MET A 401 4.98 -15.28 6.46
C MET A 401 5.18 -16.43 7.44
N ASP A 402 5.81 -17.53 7.01
CA ASP A 402 6.25 -18.63 7.87
C ASP A 402 7.64 -18.42 8.49
N GLY A 403 8.28 -17.25 8.28
CA GLY A 403 9.46 -16.80 9.02
C GLY A 403 10.83 -17.08 8.39
N TRP A 404 10.92 -17.36 7.11
CA TRP A 404 12.20 -17.38 6.41
C TRP A 404 12.60 -15.97 5.97
N PHE A 405 13.83 -15.59 6.25
CA PHE A 405 14.48 -14.44 5.63
C PHE A 405 15.47 -14.93 4.60
N LYS A 406 15.28 -14.52 3.34
CA LYS A 406 16.01 -15.06 2.19
C LYS A 406 16.81 -13.97 1.48
N ALA A 407 18.06 -14.32 1.08
CA ALA A 407 18.89 -13.56 0.15
C ALA A 407 18.91 -14.30 -1.18
N VAL A 408 18.60 -13.60 -2.27
CA VAL A 408 18.37 -14.19 -3.59
C VAL A 408 19.22 -13.49 -4.62
N ASN A 409 19.81 -14.25 -5.54
CA ASN A 409 20.49 -13.69 -6.72
C ASN A 409 19.48 -12.90 -7.56
N ALA A 410 19.72 -11.62 -7.70
CA ALA A 410 18.83 -10.69 -8.37
C ALA A 410 18.56 -11.03 -9.86
N LYS A 411 19.49 -11.72 -10.53
CA LYS A 411 19.39 -12.05 -11.96
C LYS A 411 18.73 -13.40 -12.21
N THR A 412 18.94 -14.37 -11.29
CA THR A 412 18.58 -15.77 -11.55
C THR A 412 17.46 -16.30 -10.67
N GLY A 413 17.17 -15.65 -9.53
CA GLY A 413 16.22 -16.15 -8.55
C GLY A 413 16.78 -17.26 -7.65
N GLU A 414 18.05 -17.60 -7.76
CA GLU A 414 18.71 -18.59 -6.91
C GLU A 414 18.76 -18.10 -5.45
N VAL A 415 18.29 -18.93 -4.50
CA VAL A 415 18.41 -18.64 -3.07
C VAL A 415 19.85 -18.84 -2.63
N LEU A 416 20.56 -17.75 -2.37
CA LEU A 416 21.97 -17.75 -1.98
C LEU A 416 22.15 -18.05 -0.49
N TRP A 417 21.20 -17.61 0.32
CA TRP A 417 21.20 -17.78 1.77
C TRP A 417 19.80 -17.62 2.32
N GLN A 418 19.53 -18.30 3.43
CA GLN A 418 18.28 -18.14 4.17
C GLN A 418 18.47 -18.36 5.65
N PHE A 419 17.63 -17.71 6.45
CA PHE A 419 17.63 -17.80 7.90
C PHE A 419 16.22 -17.93 8.43
N LYS A 420 15.95 -18.91 9.30
CA LYS A 420 14.65 -19.08 9.95
C LYS A 420 14.59 -18.21 11.19
N THR A 421 13.69 -17.24 11.20
CA THR A 421 13.41 -16.38 12.36
C THR A 421 12.39 -17.03 13.30
N GLY A 422 12.12 -16.40 14.44
CA GLY A 422 11.15 -16.93 15.43
C GLY A 422 9.68 -16.68 15.09
N SER A 423 9.40 -15.83 14.08
CA SER A 423 8.05 -15.46 13.66
C SER A 423 8.05 -15.14 12.16
N GLY A 424 6.86 -14.98 11.57
CA GLY A 424 6.71 -14.52 10.20
C GLY A 424 7.28 -13.11 9.99
N ILE A 425 7.56 -12.78 8.75
CA ILE A 425 8.14 -11.48 8.36
C ILE A 425 7.14 -10.77 7.43
N ILE A 426 6.59 -9.65 7.88
CA ILE A 426 5.69 -8.79 7.12
C ILE A 426 6.25 -7.37 6.96
N GLY A 427 7.34 -7.03 7.67
CA GLY A 427 8.06 -5.77 7.52
C GLY A 427 9.07 -5.83 6.37
N GLN A 428 9.39 -4.68 5.80
CA GLN A 428 10.43 -4.59 4.77
C GLN A 428 11.84 -4.64 5.38
N PRO A 429 12.80 -5.32 4.73
CA PRO A 429 14.20 -5.24 5.11
C PRO A 429 14.80 -3.88 4.73
N THR A 430 15.78 -3.44 5.50
CA THR A 430 16.53 -2.21 5.26
C THR A 430 18.03 -2.48 5.31
N THR A 431 18.83 -1.65 4.66
CA THR A 431 20.29 -1.76 4.68
C THR A 431 20.94 -0.43 5.08
N PHE A 432 22.06 -0.53 5.78
CA PHE A 432 22.81 0.63 6.23
C PHE A 432 24.29 0.28 6.44
N LEU A 433 25.17 1.30 6.47
CA LEU A 433 26.56 1.14 6.86
C LEU A 433 26.67 1.17 8.38
N GLY A 434 27.30 0.14 8.93
CA GLY A 434 27.64 0.09 10.35
C GLY A 434 28.83 0.98 10.71
N PRO A 435 29.09 1.17 12.01
CA PRO A 435 30.20 1.99 12.49
C PRO A 435 31.59 1.40 12.20
N ASP A 436 31.65 0.16 11.80
CA ASP A 436 32.85 -0.58 11.34
C ASP A 436 33.03 -0.52 9.80
N GLY A 437 32.18 0.22 9.09
CA GLY A 437 32.22 0.33 7.64
C GLY A 437 31.62 -0.86 6.88
N LYS A 438 31.12 -1.89 7.57
CA LYS A 438 30.42 -3.01 6.94
C LYS A 438 28.99 -2.67 6.60
N GLN A 439 28.46 -3.28 5.54
CA GLN A 439 27.05 -3.23 5.21
C GLN A 439 26.27 -4.18 6.12
N TYR A 440 25.20 -3.67 6.71
CA TYR A 440 24.25 -4.44 7.49
C TYR A 440 22.89 -4.49 6.78
N VAL A 441 22.18 -5.58 7.01
CA VAL A 441 20.77 -5.74 6.61
C VAL A 441 19.96 -6.04 7.86
N ALA A 442 18.92 -5.26 8.09
CA ALA A 442 18.03 -5.43 9.22
C ALA A 442 16.60 -5.75 8.78
N VAL A 443 15.92 -6.60 9.53
CA VAL A 443 14.54 -6.97 9.31
C VAL A 443 13.81 -7.20 10.64
N LEU A 444 12.55 -6.75 10.73
CA LEU A 444 11.67 -7.07 11.85
C LEU A 444 10.96 -8.40 11.55
N SER A 445 11.09 -9.36 12.46
CA SER A 445 10.35 -10.62 12.47
C SER A 445 9.22 -10.52 13.48
N GLY A 446 8.01 -10.61 13.02
CA GLY A 446 6.77 -10.53 13.78
C GLY A 446 5.60 -10.43 12.82
N VAL A 447 4.49 -11.08 13.13
CA VAL A 447 3.24 -10.99 12.40
C VAL A 447 2.27 -10.08 13.13
N GLY A 448 1.64 -9.19 12.40
CA GLY A 448 0.58 -8.28 12.86
C GLY A 448 -0.51 -8.17 11.81
N GLY A 449 -1.44 -7.24 11.99
CA GLY A 449 -2.59 -7.09 11.12
C GLY A 449 -3.42 -8.37 11.03
N TRP A 450 -4.04 -8.64 9.91
CA TRP A 450 -4.84 -9.86 9.70
C TRP A 450 -4.05 -11.16 9.93
N ALA A 451 -2.79 -11.23 9.50
CA ALA A 451 -1.94 -12.39 9.77
C ALA A 451 -1.72 -12.61 11.27
N GLY A 452 -1.49 -11.53 12.01
CA GLY A 452 -1.37 -11.56 13.48
C GLY A 452 -2.64 -12.04 14.16
N ALA A 453 -3.81 -11.56 13.73
CA ALA A 453 -5.11 -11.97 14.25
C ALA A 453 -5.39 -13.47 13.99
N VAL A 454 -5.04 -13.97 12.81
CA VAL A 454 -5.14 -15.43 12.51
C VAL A 454 -4.21 -16.25 13.42
N VAL A 455 -2.95 -15.81 13.58
CA VAL A 455 -1.95 -16.55 14.37
C VAL A 455 -2.25 -16.50 15.88
N SER A 456 -2.87 -15.43 16.38
CA SER A 456 -3.24 -15.32 17.79
C SER A 456 -4.46 -16.16 18.17
N GLY A 457 -5.22 -16.63 17.20
CA GLY A 457 -6.46 -17.34 17.45
C GLY A 457 -7.64 -16.45 17.88
N ASP A 458 -7.50 -15.13 17.71
CA ASP A 458 -8.56 -14.16 18.02
C ASP A 458 -9.71 -14.22 17.01
N LEU A 459 -9.51 -14.93 15.90
CA LEU A 459 -10.50 -15.17 14.85
C LEU A 459 -10.96 -16.64 14.87
N ASP A 460 -12.25 -16.88 14.74
CA ASP A 460 -12.79 -18.22 14.58
C ASP A 460 -12.46 -18.75 13.17
N ALA A 461 -11.52 -19.69 13.08
CA ALA A 461 -11.13 -20.30 11.81
C ALA A 461 -12.26 -21.10 11.11
N ARG A 462 -13.38 -21.35 11.83
CA ARG A 462 -14.58 -21.99 11.27
C ARG A 462 -15.47 -20.97 10.56
N ASP A 463 -15.33 -19.70 10.88
CA ASP A 463 -16.02 -18.61 10.17
C ASP A 463 -15.25 -18.28 8.88
N PRO A 464 -15.76 -18.63 7.69
CA PRO A 464 -15.07 -18.38 6.43
C PRO A 464 -15.02 -16.90 6.05
N THR A 465 -15.75 -16.04 6.77
CA THR A 465 -15.78 -14.59 6.54
C THR A 465 -14.91 -13.80 7.51
N ALA A 466 -14.35 -14.47 8.54
CA ALA A 466 -13.49 -13.81 9.52
C ALA A 466 -12.29 -13.13 8.86
N ALA A 467 -11.93 -11.93 9.33
CA ALA A 467 -10.98 -11.02 8.69
C ALA A 467 -11.30 -10.82 7.19
N LEU A 468 -12.56 -10.55 6.88
CA LEU A 468 -13.04 -10.36 5.50
C LEU A 468 -12.66 -11.54 4.59
N GLY A 469 -12.75 -12.76 5.10
CA GLY A 469 -12.45 -14.00 4.40
C GLY A 469 -10.98 -14.42 4.37
N PHE A 470 -10.05 -13.58 4.84
CA PHE A 470 -8.62 -13.88 4.86
C PHE A 470 -8.29 -15.07 5.78
N ALA A 471 -8.98 -15.21 6.92
CA ALA A 471 -8.78 -16.32 7.85
C ALA A 471 -8.99 -17.69 7.16
N ASN A 472 -9.96 -17.81 6.25
CA ASN A 472 -10.18 -19.04 5.47
C ASN A 472 -8.97 -19.38 4.59
N ALA A 473 -8.32 -18.39 3.97
CA ALA A 473 -7.15 -18.60 3.13
C ALA A 473 -5.88 -18.93 3.95
N MET A 474 -5.84 -18.53 5.23
CA MET A 474 -4.65 -18.64 6.11
C MET A 474 -4.85 -19.56 7.31
N LYS A 475 -5.87 -20.41 7.32
CA LYS A 475 -6.23 -21.27 8.47
C LYS A 475 -5.12 -22.21 8.98
N ASP A 476 -4.15 -22.51 8.14
CA ASP A 476 -2.98 -23.34 8.45
C ASP A 476 -1.76 -22.52 8.93
N LEU A 477 -1.77 -21.18 8.78
CA LEU A 477 -0.67 -20.32 9.17
C LEU A 477 -0.22 -20.48 10.64
N PRO A 478 -1.12 -20.66 11.64
CA PRO A 478 -0.73 -20.87 13.04
C PRO A 478 0.12 -22.13 13.29
N GLN A 479 0.14 -23.07 12.35
CA GLN A 479 0.97 -24.28 12.44
C GLN A 479 2.42 -24.03 11.98
N HIS A 480 2.68 -22.90 11.29
CA HIS A 480 3.95 -22.60 10.65
C HIS A 480 4.67 -21.40 11.26
N THR A 481 3.95 -20.56 12.00
CA THR A 481 4.50 -19.37 12.64
C THR A 481 3.80 -19.06 13.96
N ALA A 482 4.45 -18.25 14.79
CA ALA A 482 3.95 -17.77 16.06
C ALA A 482 4.02 -16.24 16.13
N LYS A 483 3.36 -15.63 17.09
CA LYS A 483 3.58 -14.22 17.44
C LYS A 483 5.07 -13.99 17.72
N GLY A 484 5.59 -12.82 17.34
CA GLY A 484 6.96 -12.43 17.56
C GLY A 484 7.12 -10.92 17.53
N GLY A 485 8.33 -10.45 17.75
CA GLY A 485 8.68 -9.03 17.74
C GLY A 485 10.18 -8.87 17.93
N THR A 486 10.99 -9.41 16.99
CA THR A 486 12.45 -9.39 17.08
C THR A 486 13.05 -8.65 15.89
N LEU A 487 13.94 -7.70 16.16
CA LEU A 487 14.78 -7.08 15.14
C LEU A 487 16.03 -7.95 14.93
N TYR A 488 16.15 -8.53 13.74
CA TYR A 488 17.36 -9.22 13.29
C TYR A 488 18.25 -8.26 12.51
N VAL A 489 19.55 -8.31 12.76
CA VAL A 489 20.56 -7.51 12.06
C VAL A 489 21.67 -8.43 11.59
N PHE A 490 21.90 -8.48 10.30
CA PHE A 490 22.87 -9.35 9.64
C PHE A 490 23.98 -8.53 8.98
N ALA A 491 25.20 -9.09 8.98
CA ALA A 491 26.34 -8.58 8.22
C ALA A 491 27.12 -9.76 7.61
N LEU A 492 27.85 -9.50 6.57
CA LEU A 492 28.85 -10.46 6.10
C LEU A 492 29.98 -10.56 7.15
N PRO A 493 30.59 -11.74 7.32
CA PRO A 493 31.69 -11.96 8.24
C PRO A 493 32.88 -11.02 8.07
#